data_3cb88b7089fb0050f7909ff362ecb1fb
#
_entry.id   3cb88b7089fb0050f7909ff362ecb1fb
#
_cell.length_a   1.000
_cell.length_b   1.000
_cell.length_c   1.000
_cell.angle_alpha   90.00
_cell.angle_beta   90.00
_cell.angle_gamma   90.00
#
_symmetry.space_group_name_H-M   'P 1'
#
loop_
_entity.id
_entity.type
_entity.pdbx_description
1 polymer ?
#
loop_
_entity_poly.entity_id
_entity_poly.type
_entity_poly.pdbx_seq_one_letter_code
_entity_poly.pdbx_strand_id
1 'polypeptide(L)'
;IVTQVRNEAITTSNVVTYEVIIEIDNRELKLKPGMTANVEIITAEEKGVLLVPNKALRFFIEDEDGTTKRYKDKGLWILKSGVPVRVSITTGVSDEDNTVVSSELLNEHVEVIVDEKGRYAAQKGNTRLRMPR
;
A
#
# COMPACT_ATOMS: atom_id res chain seq x y z
N ILE A 1 12.99 -4.25 -20.51
CA ILE A 1 11.92 -5.25 -20.34
C ILE A 1 12.53 -6.49 -19.72
N VAL A 2 11.87 -7.12 -18.74
CA VAL A 2 12.28 -8.44 -18.22
C VAL A 2 12.00 -9.46 -19.32
N THR A 3 13.04 -10.17 -19.78
CA THR A 3 12.93 -11.17 -20.84
C THR A 3 12.94 -12.59 -20.31
N GLN A 4 13.60 -12.82 -19.18
CA GLN A 4 13.68 -14.14 -18.56
C GLN A 4 13.88 -14.06 -17.06
N VAL A 5 13.20 -14.92 -16.31
CA VAL A 5 13.48 -15.22 -14.91
C VAL A 5 13.97 -16.65 -14.84
N ARG A 6 15.17 -16.89 -14.33
CA ARG A 6 15.68 -18.25 -14.13
C ARG A 6 15.08 -18.83 -12.86
N ASN A 7 14.46 -20.01 -12.98
CA ASN A 7 13.84 -20.69 -11.84
C ASN A 7 14.86 -21.44 -10.97
N GLU A 8 16.14 -21.47 -11.37
CA GLU A 8 17.21 -22.07 -10.58
C GLU A 8 17.62 -21.08 -9.49
N ALA A 9 17.39 -21.45 -8.24
CA ALA A 9 17.77 -20.66 -7.09
C ALA A 9 19.27 -20.78 -6.84
N ILE A 10 19.96 -19.64 -6.72
CA ILE A 10 21.35 -19.58 -6.30
C ILE A 10 21.38 -19.26 -4.82
N THR A 11 21.94 -20.14 -4.00
CA THR A 11 22.09 -19.89 -2.56
C THR A 11 23.50 -19.44 -2.26
N THR A 12 23.67 -18.22 -1.79
CA THR A 12 24.95 -17.67 -1.34
C THR A 12 24.77 -17.11 0.06
N SER A 13 25.60 -17.57 1.01
CA SER A 13 25.54 -17.12 2.42
C SER A 13 24.15 -17.20 3.05
N ASN A 14 23.43 -18.29 2.84
CA ASN A 14 22.04 -18.53 3.29
C ASN A 14 20.99 -17.57 2.69
N VAL A 15 21.32 -16.81 1.66
CA VAL A 15 20.36 -15.99 0.91
C VAL A 15 20.05 -16.68 -0.41
N VAL A 16 18.77 -16.90 -0.65
CA VAL A 16 18.26 -17.44 -1.92
C VAL A 16 18.01 -16.29 -2.88
N THR A 17 18.65 -16.36 -4.05
CA THR A 17 18.50 -15.37 -5.12
C THR A 17 18.09 -16.03 -6.43
N TYR A 18 17.40 -15.27 -7.27
CA TYR A 18 17.03 -15.67 -8.62
C TYR A 18 17.65 -14.70 -9.63
N GLU A 19 18.17 -15.25 -10.72
CA GLU A 19 18.73 -14.43 -11.79
C GLU A 19 17.60 -13.95 -12.73
N VAL A 20 17.56 -12.62 -12.92
CA VAL A 20 16.60 -11.96 -13.81
C VAL A 20 17.36 -11.31 -14.95
N ILE A 21 17.01 -11.65 -16.20
CA ILE A 21 17.60 -11.07 -17.40
C ILE A 21 16.69 -9.95 -17.89
N ILE A 22 17.29 -8.76 -18.02
CA ILE A 22 16.61 -7.55 -18.49
C ILE A 22 17.30 -7.07 -19.77
N GLU A 23 16.55 -7.00 -20.85
CA GLU A 23 17.03 -6.40 -22.10
C GLU A 23 16.77 -4.90 -22.14
N ILE A 24 17.81 -4.15 -22.52
CA ILE A 24 17.76 -2.70 -22.62
C ILE A 24 18.26 -2.30 -24.04
N ASP A 25 17.55 -1.40 -24.69
CA ASP A 25 18.00 -0.80 -25.95
C ASP A 25 19.16 0.17 -25.65
N ASN A 26 20.33 -0.10 -26.23
CA ASN A 26 21.53 0.71 -26.06
C ASN A 26 22.08 1.23 -27.41
N ARG A 27 21.22 1.67 -28.31
CA ARG A 27 21.62 2.19 -29.63
C ARG A 27 22.54 3.39 -29.54
N GLU A 28 22.43 4.17 -28.48
CA GLU A 28 23.27 5.33 -28.25
C GLU A 28 24.62 4.99 -27.58
N LEU A 29 24.90 3.70 -27.32
CA LEU A 29 26.14 3.18 -26.71
C LEU A 29 26.52 3.86 -25.37
N LYS A 30 25.51 4.37 -24.63
CA LYS A 30 25.72 5.00 -23.33
C LYS A 30 26.02 3.99 -22.22
N LEU A 31 25.46 2.79 -22.32
CA LEU A 31 25.66 1.71 -21.36
C LEU A 31 26.90 0.91 -21.74
N LYS A 32 27.76 0.67 -20.77
CA LYS A 32 29.01 -0.09 -20.93
C LYS A 32 29.00 -1.33 -20.05
N PRO A 33 29.64 -2.44 -20.47
CA PRO A 33 29.85 -3.60 -19.60
C PRO A 33 30.47 -3.20 -18.27
N GLY A 34 30.00 -3.78 -17.17
CA GLY A 34 30.50 -3.51 -15.82
C GLY A 34 29.84 -2.31 -15.11
N MET A 35 28.90 -1.61 -15.74
CA MET A 35 28.13 -0.57 -15.05
C MET A 35 27.15 -1.19 -14.06
N THR A 36 26.99 -0.56 -12.89
CA THR A 36 25.95 -0.86 -11.93
C THR A 36 24.70 -0.06 -12.29
N ALA A 37 23.52 -0.68 -12.19
CA ALA A 37 22.23 -0.04 -12.39
C ALA A 37 21.33 -0.26 -11.19
N ASN A 38 20.53 0.75 -10.85
CA ASN A 38 19.39 0.59 -9.95
C ASN A 38 18.19 0.16 -10.78
N VAL A 39 17.52 -0.91 -10.38
CA VAL A 39 16.40 -1.47 -11.10
C VAL A 39 15.16 -1.48 -10.20
N GLU A 40 14.06 -0.95 -10.73
CA GLU A 40 12.75 -1.03 -10.11
C GLU A 40 11.89 -2.01 -10.92
N ILE A 41 11.40 -3.06 -10.28
CA ILE A 41 10.55 -4.06 -10.91
C ILE A 41 9.11 -3.81 -10.47
N ILE A 42 8.28 -3.34 -11.41
CA ILE A 42 6.85 -3.12 -11.19
C ILE A 42 6.15 -4.47 -11.34
N THR A 43 5.66 -5.03 -10.24
CA THR A 43 5.00 -6.34 -10.21
C THR A 43 3.50 -6.26 -10.41
N ALA A 44 2.89 -5.10 -10.13
CA ALA A 44 1.48 -4.84 -10.34
C ALA A 44 1.25 -3.34 -10.55
N GLU A 45 0.31 -2.99 -11.41
CA GLU A 45 -0.14 -1.62 -11.64
C GLU A 45 -1.67 -1.64 -11.73
N GLU A 46 -2.35 -0.88 -10.88
CA GLU A 46 -3.79 -0.68 -10.92
C GLU A 46 -4.10 0.80 -11.08
N LYS A 47 -4.98 1.14 -12.05
CA LYS A 47 -5.35 2.53 -12.35
C LYS A 47 -6.79 2.81 -11.92
N GLY A 48 -7.06 4.04 -11.48
CA GLY A 48 -8.40 4.46 -11.10
C GLY A 48 -8.91 3.80 -9.81
N VAL A 49 -8.00 3.42 -8.90
CA VAL A 49 -8.32 2.76 -7.64
C VAL A 49 -8.19 3.71 -6.45
N LEU A 50 -8.90 3.42 -5.37
CA LEU A 50 -8.75 4.14 -4.12
C LEU A 50 -7.58 3.55 -3.32
N LEU A 51 -6.68 4.44 -2.87
CA LEU A 51 -5.56 4.09 -2.02
C LEU A 51 -5.78 4.63 -0.61
N VAL A 52 -5.51 3.80 0.39
CA VAL A 52 -5.48 4.23 1.79
C VAL A 52 -4.13 3.91 2.41
N PRO A 53 -3.62 4.78 3.29
CA PRO A 53 -2.40 4.49 4.03
C PRO A 53 -2.53 3.19 4.83
N ASN A 54 -1.48 2.38 4.86
CA ASN A 54 -1.46 1.11 5.61
C ASN A 54 -1.73 1.31 7.12
N LYS A 55 -1.44 2.51 7.64
CA LYS A 55 -1.77 2.90 9.02
C LYS A 55 -3.26 2.90 9.28
N ALA A 56 -4.08 3.32 8.30
CA ALA A 56 -5.54 3.33 8.45
C ALA A 56 -6.13 1.93 8.63
N LEU A 57 -5.53 0.92 8.01
CA LEU A 57 -5.95 -0.47 8.10
C LEU A 57 -5.58 -1.13 9.44
N ARG A 58 -4.66 -0.52 10.17
CA ARG A 58 -4.21 -0.99 11.49
C ARG A 58 -4.80 -0.18 12.64
N PHE A 59 -5.54 0.87 12.33
CA PHE A 59 -6.16 1.73 13.32
C PHE A 59 -7.43 1.06 13.89
N PHE A 60 -7.53 1.06 15.22
CA PHE A 60 -8.69 0.55 15.95
C PHE A 60 -9.13 1.61 16.98
N ILE A 61 -10.42 1.72 17.19
CA ILE A 61 -10.98 2.53 18.27
C ILE A 61 -11.18 1.61 19.47
N GLU A 62 -10.69 2.05 20.63
CA GLU A 62 -10.94 1.39 21.90
C GLU A 62 -12.27 1.89 22.49
N ASP A 63 -13.07 0.97 23.01
CA ASP A 63 -14.28 1.29 23.75
C ASP A 63 -13.93 1.97 25.10
N GLU A 64 -14.90 2.55 25.79
CA GLU A 64 -14.70 3.29 27.06
C GLU A 64 -14.06 2.44 28.17
N ASP A 65 -14.22 1.12 28.09
CA ASP A 65 -13.62 0.15 29.00
C ASP A 65 -12.21 -0.32 28.60
N GLY A 66 -11.64 0.26 27.53
CA GLY A 66 -10.30 -0.06 27.01
C GLY A 66 -10.24 -1.35 26.20
N THR A 67 -11.38 -1.92 25.84
CA THR A 67 -11.43 -3.10 24.98
C THR A 67 -11.45 -2.72 23.51
N THR A 68 -10.63 -3.43 22.72
CA THR A 68 -10.66 -3.30 21.25
C THR A 68 -11.62 -4.33 20.66
N LYS A 69 -12.66 -3.86 20.01
CA LYS A 69 -13.61 -4.74 19.34
C LYS A 69 -12.95 -5.44 18.16
N ARG A 70 -12.92 -6.78 18.20
CA ARG A 70 -12.39 -7.58 17.08
C ARG A 70 -13.47 -7.80 16.03
N TYR A 71 -13.16 -7.42 14.80
CA TYR A 71 -14.02 -7.64 13.63
C TYR A 71 -13.46 -8.80 12.80
N LYS A 72 -14.35 -9.60 12.22
CA LYS A 72 -13.96 -10.74 11.35
C LYS A 72 -13.54 -10.29 9.96
N ASP A 73 -14.09 -9.18 9.49
CA ASP A 73 -13.87 -8.58 8.18
C ASP A 73 -12.81 -7.49 8.24
N LYS A 74 -12.17 -7.23 7.12
CA LYS A 74 -11.28 -6.09 6.96
C LYS A 74 -12.12 -4.81 6.88
N GLY A 75 -11.67 -3.77 7.54
CA GLY A 75 -12.37 -2.49 7.54
C GLY A 75 -11.43 -1.36 7.90
N LEU A 76 -11.89 -0.15 7.67
CA LEU A 76 -11.23 1.08 8.08
C LEU A 76 -12.22 2.02 8.76
N TRP A 77 -11.69 2.99 9.49
CA TRP A 77 -12.49 4.00 10.14
C TRP A 77 -12.47 5.28 9.34
N ILE A 78 -13.66 5.80 9.05
CA ILE A 78 -13.87 7.08 8.37
C ILE A 78 -14.51 8.08 9.33
N LEU A 79 -14.29 9.36 9.06
CA LEU A 79 -14.96 10.43 9.79
C LEU A 79 -16.18 10.90 9.00
N LYS A 80 -17.39 10.58 9.49
CA LYS A 80 -18.64 11.01 8.88
C LYS A 80 -19.31 12.04 9.79
N SER A 81 -19.39 13.29 9.34
CA SER A 81 -19.96 14.40 10.13
C SER A 81 -19.35 14.52 11.54
N GLY A 82 -18.04 14.29 11.66
CA GLY A 82 -17.34 14.35 12.94
C GLY A 82 -17.44 13.09 13.81
N VAL A 83 -18.16 12.05 13.36
CA VAL A 83 -18.31 10.80 14.09
C VAL A 83 -17.51 9.69 13.37
N PRO A 84 -16.68 8.93 14.10
CA PRO A 84 -16.01 7.76 13.56
C PRO A 84 -16.99 6.67 13.17
N VAL A 85 -16.92 6.20 11.94
CA VAL A 85 -17.75 5.11 11.42
C VAL A 85 -16.84 4.07 10.79
N ARG A 86 -17.03 2.80 11.18
CA ARG A 86 -16.29 1.70 10.57
C ARG A 86 -16.94 1.30 9.26
N VAL A 87 -16.12 1.15 8.21
CA VAL A 87 -16.55 0.70 6.88
C VAL A 87 -15.84 -0.59 6.55
N SER A 88 -16.59 -1.61 6.17
CA SER A 88 -16.05 -2.86 5.63
C SER A 88 -15.49 -2.63 4.23
N ILE A 89 -14.32 -3.20 3.97
CA ILE A 89 -13.59 -3.01 2.72
C ILE A 89 -13.08 -4.33 2.16
N THR A 90 -12.85 -4.34 0.86
CA THR A 90 -12.02 -5.33 0.19
C THR A 90 -10.66 -4.70 -0.10
N THR A 91 -9.58 -5.42 0.16
CA THR A 91 -8.21 -4.96 -0.10
C THR A 91 -7.68 -5.60 -1.38
N GLY A 92 -7.03 -4.81 -2.24
CA GLY A 92 -6.28 -5.24 -3.41
C GLY A 92 -4.77 -5.26 -3.16
N VAL A 93 -4.01 -4.83 -4.17
CA VAL A 93 -2.54 -4.72 -4.11
C VAL A 93 -2.12 -3.69 -3.06
N SER A 94 -1.00 -3.95 -2.41
CA SER A 94 -0.40 -3.04 -1.43
C SER A 94 1.08 -2.83 -1.70
N ASP A 95 1.56 -1.64 -1.40
CA ASP A 95 2.97 -1.29 -1.31
C ASP A 95 3.38 -1.05 0.17
N GLU A 96 4.55 -0.45 0.38
CA GLU A 96 5.08 -0.15 1.72
C GLU A 96 4.19 0.82 2.51
N ASP A 97 3.57 1.78 1.83
CA ASP A 97 2.83 2.89 2.45
C ASP A 97 1.32 2.76 2.32
N ASN A 98 0.82 2.20 1.22
CA ASN A 98 -0.58 2.23 0.84
C ASN A 98 -1.12 0.86 0.43
N THR A 99 -2.43 0.71 0.55
CA THR A 99 -3.18 -0.45 0.05
C THR A 99 -4.35 0.01 -0.80
N VAL A 100 -4.55 -0.65 -1.93
CA VAL A 100 -5.77 -0.51 -2.74
C VAL A 100 -6.96 -1.00 -1.93
N VAL A 101 -8.02 -0.21 -1.87
CA VAL A 101 -9.27 -0.59 -1.20
C VAL A 101 -10.47 -0.34 -2.08
N SER A 102 -11.50 -1.15 -1.89
CA SER A 102 -12.78 -1.02 -2.56
C SER A 102 -13.92 -1.20 -1.56
N SER A 103 -14.91 -0.32 -1.63
CA SER A 103 -16.16 -0.37 -0.88
C SER A 103 -17.16 0.59 -1.51
N GLU A 104 -18.46 0.28 -1.43
CA GLU A 104 -19.52 1.14 -1.92
C GLU A 104 -19.66 2.47 -1.15
N LEU A 105 -19.14 2.51 0.07
CA LEU A 105 -19.22 3.67 0.96
C LEU A 105 -17.97 4.58 0.87
N LEU A 106 -16.99 4.22 0.05
CA LEU A 106 -15.75 4.98 -0.12
C LEU A 106 -15.74 5.74 -1.45
N ASN A 107 -15.29 6.97 -1.39
CA ASN A 107 -14.98 7.80 -2.55
C ASN A 107 -13.77 8.69 -2.24
N GLU A 108 -13.30 9.45 -3.23
CA GLU A 108 -12.09 10.30 -3.12
C GLU A 108 -12.15 11.39 -2.05
N HIS A 109 -13.34 11.71 -1.54
CA HIS A 109 -13.58 12.81 -0.59
C HIS A 109 -13.79 12.34 0.85
N VAL A 110 -13.69 11.03 1.10
CA VAL A 110 -13.89 10.47 2.44
C VAL A 110 -12.64 10.67 3.29
N GLU A 111 -12.80 11.23 4.48
CA GLU A 111 -11.73 11.36 5.47
C GLU A 111 -11.52 10.03 6.19
N VAL A 112 -10.32 9.46 6.06
CA VAL A 112 -9.92 8.20 6.70
C VAL A 112 -9.11 8.50 7.96
N ILE A 113 -9.43 7.80 9.05
CA ILE A 113 -8.73 7.95 10.32
C ILE A 113 -7.47 7.05 10.29
N VAL A 114 -6.31 7.65 10.54
CA VAL A 114 -5.01 6.96 10.53
C VAL A 114 -4.34 6.89 11.89
N ASP A 115 -4.74 7.78 12.81
CA ASP A 115 -4.14 7.88 14.15
C ASP A 115 -5.07 8.65 15.09
N GLU A 116 -4.97 8.39 16.39
CA GLU A 116 -5.65 9.12 17.45
C GLU A 116 -4.61 9.84 18.32
N LYS A 117 -4.53 11.15 18.20
CA LYS A 117 -3.71 11.98 19.08
C LYS A 117 -4.46 12.39 20.33
N GLY A 118 -4.37 11.55 21.37
CA GLY A 118 -4.95 11.81 22.68
C GLY A 118 -6.44 11.47 22.77
N ARG A 119 -6.91 11.14 23.95
CA ARG A 119 -8.25 10.62 24.23
C ARG A 119 -9.43 11.53 23.83
N TYR A 120 -9.19 12.73 23.27
CA TYR A 120 -10.22 13.71 22.85
C TYR A 120 -9.80 14.66 21.73
N ALA A 121 -8.82 14.35 20.90
CA ALA A 121 -8.50 15.19 19.76
C ALA A 121 -8.68 14.40 18.45
N ALA A 122 -9.90 14.40 17.93
CA ALA A 122 -10.10 14.13 16.51
C ALA A 122 -9.39 15.22 15.71
N GLN A 123 -8.08 15.08 15.50
CA GLN A 123 -7.40 15.92 14.51
C GLN A 123 -7.83 15.43 13.14
N LYS A 124 -8.40 16.36 12.38
CA LYS A 124 -8.63 16.21 10.94
C LYS A 124 -7.31 15.81 10.27
N GLY A 125 -7.03 14.54 10.24
CA GLY A 125 -6.03 13.97 9.35
C GLY A 125 -6.60 14.10 7.96
N ASN A 126 -6.23 15.16 7.25
CA ASN A 126 -6.65 15.38 5.86
C ASN A 126 -5.86 14.42 4.98
N THR A 127 -6.11 13.13 5.14
CA THR A 127 -5.56 12.10 4.26
C THR A 127 -6.53 11.95 3.11
N ARG A 128 -6.37 12.81 2.11
CA ARG A 128 -7.10 12.67 0.85
C ARG A 128 -6.67 11.37 0.19
N LEU A 129 -7.63 10.54 -0.15
CA LEU A 129 -7.43 9.44 -1.06
C LEU A 129 -6.83 10.01 -2.35
N ARG A 130 -5.62 9.59 -2.70
CA ARG A 130 -4.91 10.08 -3.88
C ARG A 130 -5.04 9.05 -4.99
N MET A 131 -5.60 9.45 -6.12
CA MET A 131 -5.54 8.64 -7.32
C MET A 131 -4.14 8.75 -7.93
N PRO A 132 -3.49 7.66 -8.35
CA PRO A 132 -2.30 7.72 -9.19
C PRO A 132 -2.69 8.30 -10.55
N ARG A 133 -1.87 9.19 -11.07
CA ARG A 133 -2.00 9.74 -12.43
C ARG A 133 -1.59 8.75 -13.49
#